data_d5d3d15d73ba988191c1c33d3d676a10
#
_entry.id   d5d3d15d73ba988191c1c33d3d676a10
#
_cell.length_a   1.000
_cell.length_b   1.000
_cell.length_c   1.000
_cell.angle_alpha   90.00
_cell.angle_beta   90.00
_cell.angle_gamma   90.00
#
_symmetry.space_group_name_H-M   'P 1'
#
loop_
_entity.id
_entity.type
_entity.pdbx_description
1 polymer ?
#
loop_
_entity_poly.entity_id
_entity_poly.type
_entity_poly.pdbx_seq_one_letter_code
_entity_poly.pdbx_strand_id
1 'polypeptide(L)'
;MEKNNTRFIVEGGVSIALSFVLSFVVLFKMPLGGSVTLASRLPIIIFAIRWGAKKGILAAGILGILNIIFGGYVIHPAQAILDYVLSFSAIALAGISFGNSKSKFSYIPSIIISYLVSGAFNVISAFIFFNDMATAKAAGFNNFTLYAFAYNYSFLAADALIL
;
A
#
# COMPACT_ATOMS: atom_id res chain seq x y z
N MET A 1 -30.27 11.47 0.60
CA MET A 1 -29.23 10.81 -0.19
C MET A 1 -28.05 11.75 -0.49
N GLU A 2 -28.25 13.02 -0.80
CA GLU A 2 -27.15 13.99 -1.11
C GLU A 2 -26.13 14.18 0.03
N LYS A 3 -26.59 14.33 1.27
CA LYS A 3 -25.72 14.59 2.43
C LYS A 3 -24.66 13.50 2.67
N ASN A 4 -24.99 12.24 2.37
CA ASN A 4 -24.05 11.11 2.50
C ASN A 4 -23.00 11.08 1.37
N ASN A 5 -23.39 11.50 0.15
CA ASN A 5 -22.47 11.56 -0.99
C ASN A 5 -21.44 12.68 -0.82
N THR A 6 -21.87 13.86 -0.38
CA THR A 6 -20.96 14.97 -0.09
C THR A 6 -19.96 14.61 1.00
N ARG A 7 -20.43 13.99 2.08
CA ARG A 7 -19.57 13.56 3.17
C ARG A 7 -18.53 12.52 2.73
N PHE A 8 -18.94 11.55 1.92
CA PHE A 8 -18.04 10.55 1.34
C PHE A 8 -16.92 11.20 0.51
N ILE A 9 -17.27 12.16 -0.37
CA ILE A 9 -16.30 12.86 -1.23
C ILE A 9 -15.31 13.67 -0.39
N VAL A 10 -15.81 14.43 0.58
CA VAL A 10 -14.96 15.25 1.46
C VAL A 10 -14.04 14.39 2.31
N GLU A 11 -14.55 13.36 2.98
CA GLU A 11 -13.73 12.47 3.80
C GLU A 11 -12.71 11.70 2.95
N GLY A 12 -13.10 11.26 1.75
CA GLY A 12 -12.19 10.62 0.80
C GLY A 12 -11.07 11.55 0.34
N GLY A 13 -11.42 12.77 -0.05
CA GLY A 13 -10.45 13.78 -0.46
C GLY A 13 -9.46 14.13 0.65
N VAL A 14 -9.94 14.33 1.88
CA VAL A 14 -9.09 14.58 3.06
C VAL A 14 -8.19 13.38 3.35
N SER A 15 -8.72 12.16 3.28
CA SER A 15 -7.92 10.95 3.53
C SER A 15 -6.82 10.77 2.49
N ILE A 16 -7.10 11.01 1.21
CA ILE A 16 -6.11 10.97 0.13
C ILE A 16 -5.05 12.05 0.36
N ALA A 17 -5.45 13.29 0.65
CA ALA A 17 -4.52 14.39 0.88
C ALA A 17 -3.60 14.14 2.06
N LEU A 18 -4.14 13.69 3.20
CA LEU A 18 -3.33 13.34 4.38
C LEU A 18 -2.36 12.19 4.09
N SER A 19 -2.84 11.12 3.45
CA SER A 19 -1.98 10.00 3.07
C SER A 19 -0.87 10.44 2.11
N PHE A 20 -1.19 11.30 1.16
CA PHE A 20 -0.23 11.84 0.21
C PHE A 20 0.83 12.70 0.90
N VAL A 21 0.44 13.63 1.78
CA VAL A 21 1.39 14.45 2.56
C VAL A 21 2.29 13.57 3.44
N LEU A 22 1.71 12.59 4.13
CA LEU A 22 2.48 11.65 4.97
C LEU A 22 3.44 10.78 4.15
N SER A 23 3.17 10.53 2.86
CA SER A 23 4.08 9.77 2.00
C SER A 23 5.42 10.48 1.75
N PHE A 24 5.49 11.80 1.91
CA PHE A 24 6.76 12.54 1.85
C PHE A 24 7.57 12.45 3.15
N VAL A 25 6.97 12.04 4.26
CA VAL A 25 7.69 11.82 5.52
C VAL A 25 8.27 10.41 5.51
N VAL A 26 9.40 10.26 4.82
CA VAL A 26 10.10 8.99 4.68
C VAL A 26 11.03 8.80 5.87
N LEU A 27 10.77 7.76 6.66
CA LEU A 27 11.60 7.37 7.81
C LEU A 27 12.82 6.57 7.38
N PHE A 28 12.63 5.70 6.40
CA PHE A 28 13.68 4.87 5.84
C PHE A 28 13.43 4.62 4.36
N LYS A 29 14.49 4.79 3.53
CA LYS A 29 14.44 4.55 2.08
C LYS A 29 15.29 3.34 1.73
N MET A 30 14.67 2.38 1.06
CA MET A 30 15.37 1.19 0.57
C MET A 30 15.85 1.39 -0.88
N PRO A 31 16.89 0.69 -1.32
CA PRO A 31 17.25 0.62 -2.73
C PRO A 31 16.05 0.19 -3.58
N LEU A 32 16.02 0.55 -4.87
CA LEU A 32 14.95 0.18 -5.82
C LEU A 32 13.55 0.72 -5.49
N GLY A 33 13.43 1.76 -4.66
CA GLY A 33 12.20 2.53 -4.49
C GLY A 33 11.32 2.15 -3.30
N GLY A 34 11.61 1.06 -2.57
CA GLY A 34 10.91 0.74 -1.33
C GLY A 34 11.13 1.84 -0.29
N SER A 35 10.08 2.21 0.44
CA SER A 35 10.18 3.22 1.50
C SER A 35 9.24 2.90 2.65
N VAL A 36 9.71 3.17 3.86
CA VAL A 36 8.92 3.15 5.09
C VAL A 36 8.55 4.59 5.40
N THR A 37 7.27 4.89 5.48
CA THR A 37 6.75 6.23 5.68
C THR A 37 6.06 6.37 7.03
N LEU A 38 5.88 7.59 7.50
CA LEU A 38 5.18 7.85 8.76
C LEU A 38 3.67 7.63 8.59
N ALA A 39 3.22 6.37 8.74
CA ALA A 39 1.80 5.99 8.71
C ALA A 39 1.02 6.51 7.47
N SER A 40 1.67 6.62 6.31
CA SER A 40 1.04 7.21 5.10
C SER A 40 -0.21 6.44 4.64
N ARG A 41 -0.31 5.15 4.96
CA ARG A 41 -1.47 4.31 4.60
C ARG A 41 -2.62 4.41 5.60
N LEU A 42 -2.37 4.93 6.82
CA LEU A 42 -3.37 4.98 7.90
C LEU A 42 -4.64 5.75 7.52
N PRO A 43 -4.61 6.95 6.94
CA PRO A 43 -5.84 7.66 6.59
C PRO A 43 -6.70 6.90 5.57
N ILE A 44 -6.09 6.20 4.62
CA ILE A 44 -6.81 5.37 3.64
C ILE A 44 -7.40 4.12 4.30
N ILE A 45 -6.70 3.49 5.24
CA ILE A 45 -7.22 2.35 6.01
C ILE A 45 -8.44 2.78 6.82
N ILE A 46 -8.37 3.90 7.54
CA ILE A 46 -9.50 4.45 8.31
C ILE A 46 -10.68 4.75 7.39
N PHE A 47 -10.43 5.35 6.25
CA PHE A 47 -11.48 5.64 5.26
C PHE A 47 -12.12 4.35 4.73
N ALA A 48 -11.31 3.33 4.40
CA ALA A 48 -11.80 2.04 3.92
C ALA A 48 -12.62 1.30 5.00
N ILE A 49 -12.20 1.32 6.26
CA ILE A 49 -12.94 0.74 7.39
C ILE A 49 -14.31 1.43 7.53
N ARG A 50 -14.34 2.75 7.39
CA ARG A 50 -15.56 3.55 7.57
C ARG A 50 -16.55 3.45 6.41
N TRP A 51 -16.07 3.47 5.17
CA TRP A 51 -16.87 3.54 3.97
C TRP A 51 -16.97 2.25 3.17
N GLY A 52 -16.22 1.21 3.64
CA GLY A 52 -16.13 -0.10 3.01
C GLY A 52 -15.01 -0.18 1.96
N ALA A 53 -14.54 -1.41 1.73
CA ALA A 53 -13.40 -1.70 0.85
C ALA A 53 -13.59 -1.16 -0.58
N LYS A 54 -14.79 -1.28 -1.17
CA LYS A 54 -15.06 -0.82 -2.55
C LYS A 54 -14.74 0.66 -2.75
N LYS A 55 -15.19 1.52 -1.80
CA LYS A 55 -14.93 2.95 -1.84
C LYS A 55 -13.48 3.26 -1.47
N GLY A 56 -12.91 2.49 -0.54
CA GLY A 56 -11.49 2.56 -0.19
C GLY A 56 -10.57 2.26 -1.36
N ILE A 57 -10.87 1.27 -2.18
CA ILE A 57 -10.10 0.91 -3.39
C ILE A 57 -9.98 2.10 -4.35
N LEU A 58 -11.08 2.83 -4.58
CA LEU A 58 -11.05 4.02 -5.43
C LEU A 58 -10.13 5.11 -4.85
N ALA A 59 -10.26 5.41 -3.56
CA ALA A 59 -9.42 6.41 -2.89
C ALA A 59 -7.94 6.00 -2.87
N ALA A 60 -7.65 4.73 -2.57
CA ALA A 60 -6.30 4.18 -2.56
C ALA A 60 -5.66 4.15 -3.96
N GLY A 61 -6.44 3.83 -4.99
CA GLY A 61 -5.99 3.88 -6.38
C GLY A 61 -5.61 5.31 -6.81
N ILE A 62 -6.40 6.32 -6.44
CA ILE A 62 -6.07 7.73 -6.67
C ILE A 62 -4.77 8.10 -5.94
N LEU A 63 -4.61 7.68 -4.68
CA LEU A 63 -3.36 7.90 -3.95
C LEU A 63 -2.16 7.24 -4.65
N GLY A 64 -2.33 6.01 -5.18
CA GLY A 64 -1.31 5.32 -5.97
C GLY A 64 -0.89 6.13 -7.20
N ILE A 65 -1.86 6.69 -7.94
CA ILE A 65 -1.60 7.54 -9.11
C ILE A 65 -0.85 8.82 -8.70
N LEU A 66 -1.26 9.48 -7.61
CA LEU A 66 -0.55 10.65 -7.10
C LEU A 66 0.90 10.33 -6.74
N ASN A 67 1.17 9.20 -6.10
CA ASN A 67 2.53 8.78 -5.80
C ASN A 67 3.37 8.51 -7.07
N ILE A 68 2.79 8.00 -8.14
CA ILE A 68 3.47 7.86 -9.44
C ILE A 68 3.90 9.23 -9.98
N ILE A 69 2.98 10.20 -9.99
CA ILE A 69 3.20 11.53 -10.58
C ILE A 69 4.26 12.32 -9.80
N PHE A 70 4.26 12.23 -8.48
CA PHE A 70 5.04 13.10 -7.59
C PHE A 70 6.31 12.47 -7.02
N GLY A 71 6.81 11.38 -7.56
CA GLY A 71 8.12 10.86 -7.15
C GLY A 71 8.23 9.34 -7.08
N GLY A 72 7.31 8.62 -7.70
CA GLY A 72 7.39 7.16 -7.83
C GLY A 72 8.63 6.72 -8.60
N TYR A 73 9.26 5.63 -8.15
CA TYR A 73 10.30 4.97 -8.91
C TYR A 73 9.67 4.13 -10.03
N VAL A 74 9.68 4.65 -11.24
CA VAL A 74 9.01 4.05 -12.40
C VAL A 74 10.02 3.76 -13.50
N ILE A 75 10.15 2.48 -13.85
CA ILE A 75 10.97 2.01 -14.98
C ILE A 75 10.12 1.51 -16.16
N HIS A 76 8.87 1.14 -15.88
CA HIS A 76 7.92 0.66 -16.89
C HIS A 76 6.47 0.98 -16.46
N PRO A 77 5.56 1.36 -17.40
CA PRO A 77 4.17 1.68 -17.03
C PRO A 77 3.42 0.54 -16.31
N ALA A 78 3.63 -0.71 -16.73
CA ALA A 78 2.99 -1.85 -16.08
C ALA A 78 3.53 -2.08 -14.66
N GLN A 79 4.83 -1.83 -14.41
CA GLN A 79 5.41 -1.84 -13.07
C GLN A 79 4.76 -0.77 -12.20
N ALA A 80 4.58 0.44 -12.71
CA ALA A 80 3.92 1.51 -11.97
C ALA A 80 2.48 1.14 -11.56
N ILE A 81 1.73 0.47 -12.43
CA ILE A 81 0.39 -0.02 -12.11
C ILE A 81 0.43 -1.05 -10.98
N LEU A 82 1.35 -2.02 -11.04
CA LEU A 82 1.47 -3.06 -10.02
C LEU A 82 1.90 -2.50 -8.66
N ASP A 83 2.97 -1.69 -8.64
CA ASP A 83 3.62 -1.23 -7.41
C ASP A 83 2.86 -0.10 -6.71
N TYR A 84 2.15 0.72 -7.48
CA TYR A 84 1.44 1.87 -6.92
C TYR A 84 -0.08 1.67 -6.98
N VAL A 85 -0.68 1.50 -8.17
CA VAL A 85 -2.15 1.51 -8.26
C VAL A 85 -2.75 0.27 -7.59
N LEU A 86 -2.28 -0.93 -7.95
CA LEU A 86 -2.83 -2.18 -7.42
C LEU A 86 -2.37 -2.44 -5.99
N SER A 87 -1.10 -2.21 -5.68
CA SER A 87 -0.57 -2.37 -4.34
C SER A 87 -1.26 -1.44 -3.33
N PHE A 88 -1.44 -0.15 -3.64
CA PHE A 88 -2.18 0.76 -2.77
C PHE A 88 -3.66 0.42 -2.71
N SER A 89 -4.30 0.07 -3.83
CA SER A 89 -5.71 -0.37 -3.84
C SER A 89 -5.95 -1.58 -2.94
N ALA A 90 -4.99 -2.52 -2.88
CA ALA A 90 -5.06 -3.69 -2.01
C ALA A 90 -5.11 -3.33 -0.52
N ILE A 91 -4.48 -2.22 -0.10
CA ILE A 91 -4.53 -1.75 1.29
C ILE A 91 -5.97 -1.45 1.74
N ALA A 92 -6.84 -1.04 0.81
CA ALA A 92 -8.24 -0.77 1.13
C ALA A 92 -9.07 -2.03 1.43
N LEU A 93 -8.54 -3.24 1.21
CA LEU A 93 -9.15 -4.49 1.68
C LEU A 93 -9.26 -4.51 3.22
N ALA A 94 -8.49 -3.69 3.93
CA ALA A 94 -8.65 -3.44 5.37
C ALA A 94 -10.10 -3.02 5.74
N GLY A 95 -10.88 -2.49 4.81
CA GLY A 95 -12.29 -2.16 5.00
C GLY A 95 -13.25 -3.37 4.99
N ILE A 96 -12.74 -4.60 4.82
CA ILE A 96 -13.53 -5.82 4.95
C ILE A 96 -13.57 -6.22 6.42
N SER A 97 -14.75 -6.33 7.02
CA SER A 97 -14.90 -6.79 8.39
C SER A 97 -15.06 -8.32 8.44
N PHE A 98 -14.22 -8.97 9.23
CA PHE A 98 -14.38 -10.39 9.55
C PHE A 98 -15.01 -10.55 10.94
N GLY A 99 -16.22 -11.11 11.00
CA GLY A 99 -16.93 -11.32 12.25
C GLY A 99 -17.82 -10.16 12.68
N ASN A 100 -17.92 -9.94 13.99
CA ASN A 100 -18.80 -8.90 14.55
C ASN A 100 -18.20 -7.50 14.32
N SER A 101 -18.78 -6.72 13.40
CA SER A 101 -18.33 -5.37 13.05
C SER A 101 -18.34 -4.35 14.19
N LYS A 102 -18.97 -4.69 15.33
CA LYS A 102 -18.96 -3.84 16.55
C LYS A 102 -17.65 -3.96 17.33
N SER A 103 -16.86 -5.01 17.10
CA SER A 103 -15.57 -5.19 17.77
C SER A 103 -14.48 -4.43 17.01
N LYS A 104 -13.68 -3.64 17.72
CA LYS A 104 -12.50 -2.94 17.16
C LYS A 104 -11.48 -3.92 16.55
N PHE A 105 -11.41 -5.13 17.08
CA PHE A 105 -10.46 -6.16 16.64
C PHE A 105 -10.90 -6.90 15.37
N SER A 106 -12.15 -6.71 14.88
CA SER A 106 -12.64 -7.41 13.69
C SER A 106 -11.95 -6.98 12.39
N TYR A 107 -11.27 -5.85 12.39
CA TYR A 107 -10.52 -5.34 11.23
C TYR A 107 -9.03 -5.75 11.21
N ILE A 108 -8.49 -6.26 12.31
CA ILE A 108 -7.07 -6.66 12.35
C ILE A 108 -6.74 -7.72 11.28
N PRO A 109 -7.52 -8.80 11.09
CA PRO A 109 -7.25 -9.76 10.04
C PRO A 109 -7.29 -9.14 8.64
N SER A 110 -8.22 -8.20 8.41
CA SER A 110 -8.35 -7.50 7.12
C SER A 110 -7.14 -6.62 6.83
N ILE A 111 -6.62 -5.92 7.84
CA ILE A 111 -5.40 -5.12 7.71
C ILE A 111 -4.23 -6.04 7.35
N ILE A 112 -4.05 -7.16 8.05
CA ILE A 112 -2.99 -8.12 7.74
C ILE A 112 -3.12 -8.64 6.30
N ILE A 113 -4.33 -9.07 5.91
CA ILE A 113 -4.61 -9.55 4.55
C ILE A 113 -4.33 -8.46 3.52
N SER A 114 -4.71 -7.21 3.78
CA SER A 114 -4.48 -6.10 2.86
C SER A 114 -2.99 -5.86 2.59
N TYR A 115 -2.15 -5.93 3.63
CA TYR A 115 -0.69 -5.84 3.47
C TYR A 115 -0.09 -7.06 2.76
N LEU A 116 -0.59 -8.26 3.02
CA LEU A 116 -0.15 -9.47 2.31
C LEU A 116 -0.48 -9.38 0.81
N VAL A 117 -1.68 -8.94 0.45
CA VAL A 117 -2.09 -8.78 -0.96
C VAL A 117 -1.31 -7.64 -1.63
N SER A 118 -1.11 -6.52 -0.94
CA SER A 118 -0.27 -5.42 -1.41
C SER A 118 1.17 -5.91 -1.71
N GLY A 119 1.75 -6.67 -0.79
CA GLY A 119 3.07 -7.27 -0.96
C GLY A 119 3.13 -8.26 -2.14
N ALA A 120 2.07 -9.02 -2.37
CA ALA A 120 2.01 -9.93 -3.51
C ALA A 120 2.10 -9.19 -4.85
N PHE A 121 1.43 -8.04 -5.03
CA PHE A 121 1.58 -7.22 -6.23
C PHE A 121 3.01 -6.71 -6.41
N ASN A 122 3.65 -6.25 -5.34
CA ASN A 122 5.04 -5.79 -5.38
C ASN A 122 6.02 -6.95 -5.69
N VAL A 123 5.78 -8.15 -5.15
CA VAL A 123 6.59 -9.35 -5.47
C VAL A 123 6.41 -9.75 -6.94
N ILE A 124 5.18 -9.75 -7.47
CA ILE A 124 4.93 -10.01 -8.89
C ILE A 124 5.68 -8.99 -9.77
N SER A 125 5.61 -7.72 -9.41
CA SER A 125 6.36 -6.65 -10.08
C SER A 125 7.86 -6.90 -10.03
N ALA A 126 8.40 -7.30 -8.87
CA ALA A 126 9.81 -7.63 -8.71
C ALA A 126 10.26 -8.77 -9.64
N PHE A 127 9.46 -9.82 -9.78
CA PHE A 127 9.76 -10.93 -10.69
C PHE A 127 9.78 -10.54 -12.17
N ILE A 128 8.90 -9.62 -12.56
CA ILE A 128 8.75 -9.24 -13.98
C ILE A 128 9.79 -8.18 -14.37
N PHE A 129 10.04 -7.20 -13.50
CA PHE A 129 10.76 -5.98 -13.86
C PHE A 129 12.13 -5.84 -13.18
N PHE A 130 12.36 -6.52 -12.06
CA PHE A 130 13.58 -6.36 -11.24
C PHE A 130 14.34 -7.66 -11.04
N ASN A 131 14.10 -8.70 -11.86
CA ASN A 131 14.70 -10.01 -11.70
C ASN A 131 16.21 -9.99 -12.02
N ASP A 132 16.99 -9.45 -11.10
CA ASP A 132 18.44 -9.36 -11.18
C ASP A 132 19.11 -10.10 -10.02
N MET A 133 19.80 -11.20 -10.38
CA MET A 133 20.55 -12.02 -9.43
C MET A 133 21.78 -11.31 -8.87
N ALA A 134 22.34 -10.33 -9.57
CA ALA A 134 23.50 -9.57 -9.07
C ALA A 134 23.08 -8.72 -7.85
N THR A 135 21.92 -8.05 -7.95
CA THR A 135 21.34 -7.29 -6.83
C THR A 135 20.97 -8.19 -5.65
N ALA A 136 20.39 -9.38 -5.90
CA ALA A 136 20.09 -10.34 -4.83
C ALA A 136 21.35 -10.82 -4.11
N LYS A 137 22.42 -11.15 -4.84
CA LYS A 137 23.71 -11.55 -4.27
C LYS A 137 24.39 -10.45 -3.48
N ALA A 138 24.34 -9.20 -3.98
CA ALA A 138 24.87 -8.04 -3.26
C ALA A 138 24.14 -7.81 -1.93
N ALA A 139 22.87 -8.18 -1.84
CA ALA A 139 22.07 -8.16 -0.61
C ALA A 139 22.24 -9.42 0.27
N GLY A 140 23.13 -10.37 -0.11
CA GLY A 140 23.42 -11.58 0.66
C GLY A 140 22.48 -12.76 0.38
N PHE A 141 21.68 -12.71 -0.68
CA PHE A 141 20.74 -13.78 -1.04
C PHE A 141 21.25 -14.62 -2.21
N ASN A 142 21.24 -15.94 -2.05
CA ASN A 142 21.60 -16.88 -3.12
C ASN A 142 20.42 -17.21 -4.05
N ASN A 143 19.22 -16.71 -3.76
CA ASN A 143 18.00 -16.98 -4.52
C ASN A 143 17.20 -15.68 -4.66
N PHE A 144 16.88 -15.30 -5.91
CA PHE A 144 16.09 -14.09 -6.19
C PHE A 144 14.69 -14.16 -5.59
N THR A 145 14.05 -15.33 -5.59
CA THR A 145 12.72 -15.51 -4.99
C THR A 145 12.73 -15.09 -3.52
N LEU A 146 13.68 -15.62 -2.75
CA LEU A 146 13.81 -15.28 -1.34
C LEU A 146 14.11 -13.78 -1.13
N TYR A 147 14.98 -13.21 -1.97
CA TYR A 147 15.25 -11.77 -1.97
C TYR A 147 13.99 -10.94 -2.24
N ALA A 148 13.22 -11.25 -3.29
CA ALA A 148 12.02 -10.52 -3.65
C ALA A 148 10.97 -10.52 -2.53
N PHE A 149 10.75 -11.67 -1.88
CA PHE A 149 9.86 -11.76 -0.72
C PHE A 149 10.41 -10.99 0.48
N ALA A 150 11.66 -11.22 0.87
CA ALA A 150 12.28 -10.57 2.02
C ALA A 150 12.29 -9.05 1.84
N TYR A 151 12.66 -8.55 0.66
CA TYR A 151 12.68 -7.13 0.34
C TYR A 151 11.30 -6.50 0.48
N ASN A 152 10.30 -7.03 -0.24
CA ASN A 152 8.97 -6.40 -0.30
C ASN A 152 8.22 -6.50 1.03
N TYR A 153 8.29 -7.63 1.72
CA TYR A 153 7.59 -7.76 3.00
C TYR A 153 8.31 -7.10 4.17
N SER A 154 9.63 -6.87 4.11
CA SER A 154 10.35 -6.19 5.18
C SER A 154 9.90 -4.73 5.35
N PHE A 155 9.85 -3.95 4.27
CA PHE A 155 9.41 -2.55 4.38
C PHE A 155 7.89 -2.44 4.62
N LEU A 156 7.08 -3.36 4.06
CA LEU A 156 5.64 -3.39 4.33
C LEU A 156 5.33 -3.75 5.79
N ALA A 157 6.08 -4.70 6.38
CA ALA A 157 5.95 -5.03 7.79
C ALA A 157 6.35 -3.86 8.69
N ALA A 158 7.47 -3.17 8.37
CA ALA A 158 7.89 -1.99 9.09
C ALA A 158 6.85 -0.86 9.00
N ASP A 159 6.28 -0.62 7.81
CA ASP A 159 5.22 0.35 7.59
C ASP A 159 3.93 -0.02 8.36
N ALA A 160 3.58 -1.31 8.42
CA ALA A 160 2.43 -1.80 9.18
C ALA A 160 2.60 -1.69 10.70
N LEU A 161 3.84 -1.77 11.21
CA LEU A 161 4.13 -1.60 12.65
C LEU A 161 4.05 -0.15 13.13
N ILE A 162 4.11 0.81 12.21
CA ILE A 162 4.01 2.25 12.49
C ILE A 162 2.54 2.72 12.51
N LEU A 163 1.59 1.88 12.07
CA LEU A 163 0.16 2.17 12.09
C LEU A 163 -0.42 2.15 13.52
#